data_4d3230ca1c41687b52e95606df196d78
#
_entry.id   4d3230ca1c41687b52e95606df196d78
#
_cell.length_a   1.000
_cell.length_b   1.000
_cell.length_c   1.000
_cell.angle_alpha   90.00
_cell.angle_beta   90.00
_cell.angle_gamma   90.00
#
_symmetry.space_group_name_H-M   'P 1'
#
loop_
_entity.id
_entity.type
_entity.pdbx_description
1 polymer ?
#
loop_
_entity_poly.entity_id
_entity_poly.type
_entity_poly.pdbx_seq_one_letter_code
_entity_poly.pdbx_strand_id
1 'polypeptide(L)'
;MSAWWLPLLGIVVGLAASFTGLGGGFIVVPLLVLLGFAPQRAVGTSFVAILVISLASLFGHARFAAVDWKAGALIGLGGIVGAQIGPRLLQGVTPQTFQRIFAVALAGLAVWMYARK
;
A
#
# COMPACT_ATOMS: atom_id res chain seq x y z
N MET A 1 -24.61 -2.29 4.34
CA MET A 1 -23.55 -1.56 5.09
C MET A 1 -23.44 -0.16 4.53
N SER A 2 -23.45 0.81 5.38
CA SER A 2 -23.30 2.20 4.95
C SER A 2 -21.86 2.46 4.49
N ALA A 3 -21.70 3.10 3.34
CA ALA A 3 -20.37 3.36 2.79
C ALA A 3 -19.76 4.66 3.29
N TRP A 4 -20.48 5.44 4.09
CA TRP A 4 -19.98 6.73 4.52
C TRP A 4 -18.82 6.64 5.52
N TRP A 5 -18.64 5.49 6.17
CA TRP A 5 -17.51 5.26 7.06
C TRP A 5 -16.20 5.10 6.29
N LEU A 6 -16.25 4.80 4.99
CA LEU A 6 -15.06 4.63 4.18
C LEU A 6 -14.21 5.91 4.09
N PRO A 7 -14.79 7.11 3.90
CA PRO A 7 -13.97 8.32 3.94
C PRO A 7 -13.30 8.55 5.30
N LEU A 8 -13.97 8.17 6.39
CA LEU A 8 -13.37 8.29 7.72
C LEU A 8 -12.16 7.37 7.86
N LEU A 9 -12.30 6.13 7.40
CA LEU A 9 -11.19 5.20 7.36
C LEU A 9 -10.06 5.74 6.49
N GLY A 10 -10.41 6.35 5.36
CA GLY A 10 -9.45 6.94 4.44
C GLY A 10 -8.62 8.05 5.08
N ILE A 11 -9.19 8.84 5.98
CA ILE A 11 -8.44 9.88 6.68
C ILE A 11 -7.33 9.26 7.52
N VAL A 12 -7.64 8.21 8.27
CA VAL A 12 -6.65 7.52 9.11
C VAL A 12 -5.58 6.87 8.24
N VAL A 13 -6.02 6.15 7.20
CA VAL A 13 -5.10 5.46 6.28
C VAL A 13 -4.21 6.47 5.56
N GLY A 14 -4.79 7.56 5.08
CA GLY A 14 -4.04 8.59 4.38
C GLY A 14 -2.99 9.25 5.26
N LEU A 15 -3.33 9.52 6.52
CA LEU A 15 -2.39 10.07 7.47
C LEU A 15 -1.20 9.13 7.67
N ALA A 16 -1.49 7.86 7.92
CA ALA A 16 -0.45 6.86 8.12
C ALA A 16 0.39 6.65 6.86
N ALA A 17 -0.26 6.60 5.70
CA ALA A 17 0.42 6.42 4.42
C ALA A 17 1.34 7.58 4.09
N SER A 18 0.84 8.81 4.27
CA SER A 18 1.60 10.01 3.97
C SER A 18 2.78 10.17 4.93
N PHE A 19 2.56 9.83 6.20
CA PHE A 19 3.61 9.90 7.21
C PHE A 19 4.73 8.90 6.93
N THR A 20 4.37 7.67 6.55
CA THR A 20 5.33 6.57 6.40
C THR A 20 5.84 6.39 4.99
N GLY A 21 5.10 6.87 4.00
CA GLY A 21 5.45 6.63 2.60
C GLY A 21 5.09 5.25 2.08
N LEU A 22 4.33 4.46 2.83
CA LEU A 22 3.99 3.09 2.44
C LEU A 22 2.79 3.00 1.50
N GLY A 23 2.14 4.12 1.20
CA GLY A 23 1.04 4.16 0.24
C GLY A 23 -0.31 3.69 0.76
N GLY A 24 -0.38 3.24 2.01
CA GLY A 24 -1.64 2.83 2.62
C GLY A 24 -2.04 1.38 2.40
N GLY A 25 -1.44 0.70 1.43
CA GLY A 25 -1.79 -0.70 1.16
C GLY A 25 -1.51 -1.63 2.33
N PHE A 26 -0.54 -1.28 3.15
CA PHE A 26 -0.20 -2.09 4.31
C PHE A 26 -1.32 -2.15 5.36
N ILE A 27 -2.25 -1.21 5.33
CA ILE A 27 -3.43 -1.21 6.20
C ILE A 27 -4.67 -1.66 5.44
N VAL A 28 -4.87 -1.10 4.24
CA VAL A 28 -6.10 -1.31 3.46
C VAL A 28 -6.23 -2.76 3.02
N VAL A 29 -5.15 -3.37 2.54
CA VAL A 29 -5.21 -4.74 2.02
C VAL A 29 -5.59 -5.74 3.10
N PRO A 30 -4.91 -5.78 4.27
CA PRO A 30 -5.33 -6.70 5.33
C PRO A 30 -6.77 -6.46 5.78
N LEU A 31 -7.17 -5.21 5.86
CA LEU A 31 -8.52 -4.88 6.30
C LEU A 31 -9.56 -5.41 5.31
N LEU A 32 -9.34 -5.23 4.01
CA LEU A 32 -10.28 -5.72 3.00
C LEU A 32 -10.33 -7.25 2.99
N VAL A 33 -9.21 -7.92 3.20
CA VAL A 33 -9.20 -9.38 3.29
C VAL A 33 -10.02 -9.83 4.50
N LEU A 34 -9.90 -9.15 5.64
CA LEU A 34 -10.70 -9.46 6.82
C LEU A 34 -12.19 -9.24 6.58
N LEU A 35 -12.54 -8.30 5.71
CA LEU A 35 -13.95 -8.03 5.37
C LEU A 35 -14.50 -9.02 4.35
N GLY A 36 -13.72 -10.00 3.94
CA GLY A 36 -14.17 -11.06 3.05
C GLY A 36 -13.76 -10.90 1.59
N PHE A 37 -12.96 -9.88 1.27
CA PHE A 37 -12.45 -9.72 -0.09
C PHE A 37 -11.42 -10.80 -0.38
N ALA A 38 -11.45 -11.36 -1.59
CA ALA A 38 -10.36 -12.22 -2.05
C ALA A 38 -9.06 -11.39 -2.14
N PRO A 39 -7.89 -12.00 -1.95
CA PRO A 39 -6.63 -11.24 -1.98
C PRO A 39 -6.45 -10.43 -3.27
N GLN A 40 -6.79 -11.00 -4.41
CA GLN A 40 -6.68 -10.33 -5.71
C GLN A 40 -7.52 -9.06 -5.75
N ARG A 41 -8.74 -9.15 -5.23
CA ARG A 41 -9.66 -8.02 -5.20
C ARG A 41 -9.26 -6.99 -4.16
N ALA A 42 -8.77 -7.44 -3.02
CA ALA A 42 -8.29 -6.55 -1.96
C ALA A 42 -7.11 -5.72 -2.45
N VAL A 43 -6.13 -6.36 -3.09
CA VAL A 43 -4.95 -5.68 -3.61
C VAL A 43 -5.33 -4.72 -4.74
N GLY A 44 -6.13 -5.19 -5.69
CA GLY A 44 -6.56 -4.33 -6.80
C GLY A 44 -7.36 -3.12 -6.34
N THR A 45 -8.27 -3.33 -5.40
CA THR A 45 -9.08 -2.24 -4.84
C THR A 45 -8.19 -1.23 -4.09
N SER A 46 -7.19 -1.73 -3.36
CA SER A 46 -6.29 -0.84 -2.63
C SER A 46 -5.53 0.09 -3.56
N PHE A 47 -5.23 -0.32 -4.80
CA PHE A 47 -4.53 0.54 -5.74
C PHE A 47 -5.34 1.77 -6.14
N VAL A 48 -6.66 1.66 -6.18
CA VAL A 48 -7.50 2.83 -6.41
C VAL A 48 -7.33 3.83 -5.27
N ALA A 49 -7.39 3.34 -4.04
CA ALA A 49 -7.18 4.19 -2.87
C ALA A 49 -5.76 4.76 -2.82
N ILE A 50 -4.76 3.93 -3.11
CA ILE A 50 -3.36 4.35 -3.11
C ILE A 50 -3.12 5.44 -4.15
N LEU A 51 -3.70 5.32 -5.33
CA LEU A 51 -3.54 6.34 -6.37
C LEU A 51 -3.99 7.71 -5.87
N VAL A 52 -5.18 7.78 -5.28
CA VAL A 52 -5.72 9.04 -4.76
C VAL A 52 -4.87 9.56 -3.60
N ILE A 53 -4.55 8.69 -2.65
CA ILE A 53 -3.78 9.06 -1.47
C ILE A 53 -2.37 9.49 -1.86
N SER A 54 -1.75 8.77 -2.79
CA SER A 54 -0.38 9.05 -3.22
C SER A 54 -0.26 10.39 -3.94
N LEU A 55 -1.24 10.71 -4.79
CA LEU A 55 -1.24 12.02 -5.45
C LEU A 55 -1.36 13.14 -4.45
N ALA A 56 -2.27 13.02 -3.49
CA ALA A 56 -2.45 14.02 -2.45
C ALA A 56 -1.19 14.15 -1.59
N SER A 57 -0.58 13.03 -1.22
CA SER A 57 0.63 13.01 -0.41
C SER A 57 1.82 13.63 -1.15
N LEU A 58 1.92 13.37 -2.44
CA LEU A 58 2.99 13.93 -3.25
C LEU A 58 2.93 15.46 -3.25
N PHE A 59 1.75 16.03 -3.43
CA PHE A 59 1.59 17.47 -3.36
C PHE A 59 1.97 18.01 -1.98
N GLY A 60 1.57 17.31 -0.92
CA GLY A 60 1.91 17.72 0.45
C GLY A 60 3.42 17.74 0.68
N HIS A 61 4.10 16.67 0.29
CA HIS A 61 5.54 16.58 0.49
C HIS A 61 6.32 17.54 -0.44
N ALA A 62 5.81 17.78 -1.64
CA ALA A 62 6.47 18.67 -2.58
C ALA A 62 6.52 20.10 -2.04
N ARG A 63 5.54 20.51 -1.24
CA ARG A 63 5.51 21.83 -0.61
C ARG A 63 6.69 22.06 0.32
N PHE A 64 7.23 20.99 0.89
CA PHE A 64 8.34 21.06 1.83
C PHE A 64 9.66 20.68 1.17
N ALA A 65 9.69 20.67 -0.16
CA ALA A 65 10.89 20.31 -0.94
C ALA A 65 11.45 18.95 -0.56
N ALA A 66 10.59 18.02 -0.18
CA ALA A 66 10.99 16.71 0.35
C ALA A 66 10.93 15.62 -0.71
N VAL A 67 11.07 15.94 -2.00
CA VAL A 67 10.90 14.97 -3.08
C VAL A 67 12.13 14.96 -3.98
N ASP A 68 12.72 13.77 -4.13
CA ASP A 68 13.74 13.53 -5.15
C ASP A 68 13.02 13.02 -6.39
N TRP A 69 12.75 13.91 -7.33
CA TRP A 69 11.95 13.60 -8.51
C TRP A 69 12.67 12.59 -9.43
N LYS A 70 13.98 12.70 -9.54
CA LYS A 70 14.76 11.80 -10.39
C LYS A 70 14.72 10.37 -9.85
N ALA A 71 15.02 10.22 -8.55
CA ALA A 71 15.02 8.91 -7.92
C ALA A 71 13.61 8.30 -7.98
N GLY A 72 12.58 9.10 -7.66
CA GLY A 72 11.21 8.63 -7.72
C GLY A 72 10.77 8.19 -9.10
N ALA A 73 11.13 8.96 -10.13
CA ALA A 73 10.79 8.60 -11.51
C ALA A 73 11.48 7.31 -11.94
N LEU A 74 12.76 7.15 -11.60
CA LEU A 74 13.52 5.95 -11.97
C LEU A 74 12.97 4.70 -11.28
N ILE A 75 12.66 4.81 -9.99
CA ILE A 75 12.05 3.70 -9.25
C ILE A 75 10.68 3.37 -9.84
N GLY A 76 9.91 4.39 -10.17
CA GLY A 76 8.59 4.21 -10.77
C GLY A 76 8.63 3.53 -12.12
N LEU A 77 9.62 3.87 -12.95
CA LEU A 77 9.78 3.22 -14.26
C LEU A 77 10.07 1.73 -14.09
N GLY A 78 10.97 1.38 -13.16
CA GLY A 78 11.22 -0.02 -12.84
C GLY A 78 9.98 -0.69 -12.25
N GLY A 79 9.25 0.05 -11.45
CA GLY A 79 8.02 -0.42 -10.83
C GLY A 79 6.93 -0.79 -11.82
N ILE A 80 6.90 -0.16 -12.99
CA ILE A 80 5.92 -0.51 -14.03
C ILE A 80 6.08 -1.97 -14.43
N VAL A 81 7.32 -2.43 -14.61
CA VAL A 81 7.58 -3.83 -14.95
C VAL A 81 7.11 -4.75 -13.83
N GLY A 82 7.50 -4.46 -12.59
CA GLY A 82 7.08 -5.25 -11.44
C GLY A 82 5.57 -5.26 -11.25
N ALA A 83 4.92 -4.13 -11.53
CA ALA A 83 3.47 -4.00 -11.39
C ALA A 83 2.70 -4.90 -12.37
N GLN A 84 3.30 -5.21 -13.51
CA GLN A 84 2.66 -6.14 -14.45
C GLN A 84 2.85 -7.60 -14.04
N ILE A 85 3.94 -7.91 -13.37
CA ILE A 85 4.24 -9.27 -12.92
C ILE A 85 3.47 -9.62 -11.64
N GLY A 86 3.34 -8.67 -10.72
CA GLY A 86 2.72 -8.89 -9.41
C GLY A 86 1.35 -9.53 -9.46
N PRO A 87 0.40 -9.00 -10.25
CA PRO A 87 -0.94 -9.59 -10.31
C PRO A 87 -0.94 -11.04 -10.78
N ARG A 88 -0.03 -11.39 -11.69
CA ARG A 88 0.07 -12.77 -12.18
C ARG A 88 0.53 -13.72 -11.08
N LEU A 89 1.47 -13.27 -10.25
CA LEU A 89 1.94 -14.06 -9.13
C LEU A 89 0.86 -14.22 -8.05
N LEU A 90 -0.03 -13.24 -7.94
CA LEU A 90 -1.10 -13.26 -6.94
C LEU A 90 -2.23 -14.21 -7.31
N GLN A 91 -2.39 -14.52 -8.60
CA GLN A 91 -3.45 -15.43 -9.04
C GLN A 91 -3.28 -16.79 -8.39
N GLY A 92 -4.38 -17.35 -7.89
CA GLY A 92 -4.36 -18.65 -7.25
C GLY A 92 -3.86 -18.66 -5.80
N VAL A 93 -3.41 -17.54 -5.29
CA VAL A 93 -3.01 -17.45 -3.89
C VAL A 93 -4.25 -17.41 -3.00
N THR A 94 -4.29 -18.33 -2.03
CA THR A 94 -5.42 -18.39 -1.10
C THR A 94 -5.34 -17.23 -0.10
N PRO A 95 -6.48 -16.81 0.49
CA PRO A 95 -6.46 -15.76 1.49
C PRO A 95 -5.51 -16.03 2.65
N GLN A 96 -5.46 -17.28 3.11
CA GLN A 96 -4.58 -17.64 4.22
C GLN A 96 -3.10 -17.52 3.84
N THR A 97 -2.74 -18.02 2.66
CA THR A 97 -1.36 -17.92 2.17
C THR A 97 -0.95 -16.46 2.00
N PHE A 98 -1.83 -15.65 1.42
CA PHE A 98 -1.57 -14.23 1.24
C PHE A 98 -1.33 -13.54 2.57
N GLN A 99 -2.19 -13.79 3.56
CA GLN A 99 -2.05 -13.18 4.88
C GLN A 99 -0.73 -13.55 5.54
N ARG A 100 -0.32 -14.81 5.42
CA ARG A 100 0.93 -15.28 6.01
C ARG A 100 2.15 -14.63 5.36
N ILE A 101 2.17 -14.57 4.03
CA ILE A 101 3.26 -13.93 3.29
C ILE A 101 3.34 -12.46 3.67
N PHE A 102 2.20 -11.79 3.67
CA PHE A 102 2.13 -10.36 3.97
C PHE A 102 2.59 -10.10 5.41
N ALA A 103 2.12 -10.90 6.36
CA ALA A 103 2.47 -10.75 7.76
C ALA A 103 3.96 -10.98 8.00
N VAL A 104 4.53 -12.03 7.40
CA VAL A 104 5.96 -12.31 7.53
C VAL A 104 6.80 -11.19 6.94
N ALA A 105 6.41 -10.70 5.76
CA ALA A 105 7.13 -9.61 5.11
C ALA A 105 7.11 -8.34 5.96
N LEU A 106 5.94 -7.98 6.49
CA LEU A 106 5.81 -6.80 7.34
C LEU A 106 6.58 -6.96 8.66
N ALA A 107 6.49 -8.13 9.27
CA ALA A 107 7.19 -8.40 10.53
C ALA A 107 8.71 -8.34 10.32
N GLY A 108 9.20 -8.94 9.26
CA GLY A 108 10.63 -8.92 8.95
C GLY A 108 11.14 -7.51 8.71
N LEU A 109 10.39 -6.74 7.94
CA LEU A 109 10.74 -5.35 7.68
C LEU A 109 10.70 -4.52 8.96
N ALA A 110 9.69 -4.73 9.80
CA ALA A 110 9.55 -4.01 11.06
C ALA A 110 10.72 -4.29 12.00
N VAL A 111 11.11 -5.56 12.12
CA VAL A 111 12.24 -5.95 12.96
C VAL A 111 13.54 -5.34 12.42
N TRP A 112 13.74 -5.42 11.11
CA TRP A 112 14.94 -4.87 10.48
C TRP A 112 15.05 -3.36 10.72
N MET A 113 13.95 -2.63 10.54
CA MET A 113 13.95 -1.18 10.74
C MET A 113 14.15 -0.81 12.21
N TYR A 114 13.58 -1.58 13.12
CA TYR A 114 13.71 -1.31 14.54
C TYR A 114 15.16 -1.54 15.01
N ALA A 115 15.78 -2.63 14.56
CA ALA A 115 17.13 -3.00 14.97
C ALA A 115 18.20 -2.12 14.32
N ARG A 116 17.91 -1.54 13.17
CA ARG A 116 18.85 -0.68 12.45
C ARG A 116 18.80 0.74 12.98
N LYS A 117 19.99 1.27 13.28
CA LYS A 117 20.10 2.65 13.73
C LYS A 117 20.67 3.53 12.66
#